data_ca05ef00afa0c0d828856ab710f44ee5
#
_entry.id   ca05ef00afa0c0d828856ab710f44ee5
#
_cell.length_a   1.000
_cell.length_b   1.000
_cell.length_c   1.000
_cell.angle_alpha   90.00
_cell.angle_beta   90.00
_cell.angle_gamma   90.00
#
_symmetry.space_group_name_H-M   'P 1'
#
loop_
_entity.id
_entity.type
_entity.pdbx_description
1 polymer ?
#
loop_
_entity_poly.entity_id
_entity_poly.type
_entity_poly.pdbx_seq_one_letter_code
_entity_poly.pdbx_strand_id
1 'polypeptide(L)'
;VRPIYLDNNATTRTDPSVVAAMLPFFSEQFGNASSVHVFGSDVAQGVREARRSVQRLIGAAFDHEIVFTSGGTESDNAAILSALAVQEGRDEIVTTSVEHPAVLSLVEDLDRRGIKSHLIPVDTHGRLDIEAFRRALGPRTAIASVMWANNETGTVFPVEFLAKMARSAGALFHTDAVQAVGRIPIDLKATEIDMLSLSSHKLHGPKGIGALYVRKGTKFKPLILGGPQERRRRAGTENVPGIVGLGKAAELAATQLEQERTGVATLRDRMEQGILQLGHCMVLGDVKSRLPNTSNIAFEHLEGEAIIHHLNRAGIAASLGSACASGSMEPSHVLRAMNVPTQALRGAIRFSLSRETTEDEIDRVLHVLPDILLKLRAWSPSWQERASDTSLTGELSS
;
A
#
# COMPACT_ATOMS: atom_id res chain seq x y z
N VAL A 1 6.13 26.12 14.48
CA VAL A 1 5.63 25.72 13.14
C VAL A 1 5.19 24.26 13.23
N ARG A 2 3.97 23.94 12.76
CA ARG A 2 3.46 22.56 12.76
C ARG A 2 4.37 21.72 11.85
N PRO A 3 4.76 20.48 12.28
CA PRO A 3 5.51 19.58 11.41
C PRO A 3 4.71 19.20 10.15
N ILE A 4 5.41 19.11 9.02
CA ILE A 4 4.87 18.68 7.74
C ILE A 4 4.96 17.13 7.69
N TYR A 5 3.85 16.46 7.32
CA TYR A 5 3.79 15.02 7.26
C TYR A 5 3.59 14.51 5.83
N LEU A 6 4.66 13.99 5.24
CA LEU A 6 4.71 13.43 3.88
C LEU A 6 5.06 11.93 3.90
N ASP A 7 4.54 11.20 4.89
CA ASP A 7 4.72 9.76 5.01
C ASP A 7 3.37 9.00 5.13
N ASN A 8 2.38 9.46 4.35
CA ASN A 8 1.01 8.93 4.42
C ASN A 8 0.89 7.47 3.88
N ASN A 9 1.86 6.97 3.13
CA ASN A 9 1.90 5.55 2.75
C ASN A 9 2.33 4.64 3.92
N ALA A 10 3.03 5.15 4.94
CA ALA A 10 3.31 4.39 6.16
C ALA A 10 2.07 4.29 7.05
N THR A 11 1.42 5.41 7.33
CA THR A 11 0.13 5.51 8.03
C THR A 11 -0.44 6.90 7.83
N THR A 12 -1.75 7.07 7.94
CA THR A 12 -2.39 8.38 7.92
C THR A 12 -2.83 8.80 9.32
N ARG A 13 -3.00 10.10 9.53
CA ARG A 13 -3.69 10.63 10.71
C ARG A 13 -5.15 10.18 10.67
N THR A 14 -5.68 9.71 11.79
CA THR A 14 -7.12 9.41 11.87
C THR A 14 -7.92 10.71 11.79
N ASP A 15 -8.92 10.76 10.91
CA ASP A 15 -9.78 11.92 10.72
C ASP A 15 -10.56 12.21 12.01
N PRO A 16 -10.68 13.47 12.44
CA PRO A 16 -11.43 13.82 13.65
C PRO A 16 -12.88 13.35 13.66
N SER A 17 -13.56 13.33 12.50
CA SER A 17 -14.93 12.82 12.39
C SER A 17 -15.00 11.29 12.52
N VAL A 18 -13.94 10.58 12.13
CA VAL A 18 -13.80 9.14 12.38
C VAL A 18 -13.64 8.88 13.87
N VAL A 19 -12.79 9.64 14.56
CA VAL A 19 -12.63 9.53 16.02
C VAL A 19 -13.96 9.78 16.72
N ALA A 20 -14.67 10.85 16.35
CA ALA A 20 -15.98 11.18 16.92
C ALA A 20 -17.02 10.06 16.72
N ALA A 21 -17.02 9.41 15.55
CA ALA A 21 -17.91 8.28 15.27
C ALA A 21 -17.58 7.03 16.10
N MET A 22 -16.31 6.83 16.49
CA MET A 22 -15.88 5.69 17.30
C MET A 22 -16.21 5.84 18.78
N LEU A 23 -16.16 7.07 19.33
CA LEU A 23 -16.22 7.33 20.77
C LEU A 23 -17.42 6.69 21.47
N PRO A 24 -18.66 6.74 20.96
CA PRO A 24 -19.82 6.13 21.65
C PRO A 24 -19.68 4.62 21.86
N PHE A 25 -18.94 3.92 20.99
CA PHE A 25 -18.80 2.47 21.05
C PHE A 25 -17.77 1.98 22.08
N PHE A 26 -17.10 2.89 22.79
CA PHE A 26 -16.21 2.51 23.90
C PHE A 26 -16.96 2.43 25.26
N SER A 27 -18.00 3.21 25.46
CA SER A 27 -18.66 3.33 26.77
C SER A 27 -20.18 3.36 26.73
N GLU A 28 -20.80 3.99 25.75
CA GLU A 28 -22.25 4.14 25.67
C GLU A 28 -22.92 2.98 24.94
N GLN A 29 -22.36 2.60 23.77
CA GLN A 29 -22.81 1.50 22.92
C GLN A 29 -21.84 0.33 23.00
N PHE A 30 -21.67 -0.22 24.20
CA PHE A 30 -20.65 -1.23 24.52
C PHE A 30 -21.10 -2.67 24.32
N GLY A 31 -22.34 -2.91 23.87
CA GLY A 31 -22.92 -4.24 23.74
C GLY A 31 -22.16 -5.16 22.78
N ASN A 32 -22.28 -6.46 22.95
CA ASN A 32 -21.77 -7.43 21.99
C ASN A 32 -22.71 -7.52 20.78
N ALA A 33 -22.21 -7.35 19.57
CA ALA A 33 -22.99 -7.36 18.33
C ALA A 33 -23.73 -8.69 18.07
N SER A 34 -23.31 -9.79 18.72
CA SER A 34 -23.96 -11.10 18.63
C SER A 34 -25.10 -11.29 19.64
N SER A 35 -25.31 -10.36 20.59
CA SER A 35 -26.35 -10.47 21.62
C SER A 35 -27.71 -10.04 21.08
N VAL A 36 -28.78 -10.75 21.48
CA VAL A 36 -30.15 -10.52 20.99
C VAL A 36 -30.90 -9.41 21.70
N HIS A 37 -30.38 -8.87 22.81
CA HIS A 37 -30.97 -7.78 23.55
C HIS A 37 -30.62 -6.40 22.93
N VAL A 38 -31.29 -5.32 23.34
CA VAL A 38 -31.17 -3.96 22.80
C VAL A 38 -29.72 -3.49 22.69
N PHE A 39 -28.90 -3.68 23.71
CA PHE A 39 -27.48 -3.27 23.66
C PHE A 39 -26.69 -3.95 22.52
N GLY A 40 -27.03 -5.22 22.19
CA GLY A 40 -26.38 -5.92 21.08
C GLY A 40 -26.93 -5.47 19.72
N SER A 41 -28.23 -5.27 19.60
CA SER A 41 -28.86 -4.85 18.32
C SER A 41 -28.41 -3.48 17.84
N ASP A 42 -28.21 -2.52 18.74
CA ASP A 42 -27.73 -1.17 18.42
C ASP A 42 -26.30 -1.21 17.88
N VAL A 43 -25.43 -1.98 18.53
CA VAL A 43 -24.06 -2.21 18.10
C VAL A 43 -23.99 -2.94 16.75
N ALA A 44 -24.83 -3.98 16.57
CA ALA A 44 -24.92 -4.72 15.32
C ALA A 44 -25.36 -3.84 14.15
N GLN A 45 -26.16 -2.81 14.38
CA GLN A 45 -26.52 -1.83 13.35
C GLN A 45 -25.29 -1.05 12.88
N GLY A 46 -24.49 -0.50 13.81
CA GLY A 46 -23.24 0.20 13.47
C GLY A 46 -22.28 -0.66 12.63
N VAL A 47 -22.13 -1.95 12.97
CA VAL A 47 -21.33 -2.90 12.20
C VAL A 47 -21.89 -3.09 10.79
N ARG A 48 -23.22 -3.22 10.62
CA ARG A 48 -23.85 -3.36 9.30
C ARG A 48 -23.67 -2.10 8.44
N GLU A 49 -23.81 -0.92 9.01
CA GLU A 49 -23.62 0.36 8.31
C GLU A 49 -22.18 0.53 7.85
N ALA A 50 -21.23 0.25 8.71
CA ALA A 50 -19.81 0.25 8.38
C ALA A 50 -19.49 -0.70 7.21
N ARG A 51 -20.04 -1.92 7.25
CA ARG A 51 -19.87 -2.92 6.19
C ARG A 51 -20.39 -2.42 4.83
N ARG A 52 -21.55 -1.76 4.81
CA ARG A 52 -22.11 -1.15 3.60
C ARG A 52 -21.27 0.02 3.09
N SER A 53 -20.66 0.80 3.97
CA SER A 53 -19.76 1.88 3.56
C SER A 53 -18.50 1.34 2.87
N VAL A 54 -17.89 0.29 3.42
CA VAL A 54 -16.75 -0.40 2.79
C VAL A 54 -17.18 -1.03 1.45
N GLN A 55 -18.34 -1.72 1.42
CA GLN A 55 -18.90 -2.30 0.20
C GLN A 55 -19.02 -1.27 -0.92
N ARG A 56 -19.59 -0.09 -0.62
CA ARG A 56 -19.76 0.99 -1.61
C ARG A 56 -18.42 1.54 -2.10
N LEU A 57 -17.46 1.74 -1.19
CA LEU A 57 -16.15 2.30 -1.54
C LEU A 57 -15.42 1.45 -2.57
N ILE A 58 -15.47 0.11 -2.45
CA ILE A 58 -14.78 -0.81 -3.36
C ILE A 58 -15.68 -1.36 -4.48
N GLY A 59 -16.92 -0.88 -4.58
CA GLY A 59 -17.87 -1.35 -5.60
C GLY A 59 -18.20 -2.85 -5.51
N ALA A 60 -18.20 -3.46 -4.31
CA ALA A 60 -18.59 -4.85 -4.12
C ALA A 60 -20.11 -5.02 -4.37
N ALA A 61 -20.54 -6.19 -4.89
CA ALA A 61 -21.92 -6.44 -5.21
C ALA A 61 -22.81 -6.57 -3.97
N PHE A 62 -22.28 -7.19 -2.92
CA PHE A 62 -23.02 -7.48 -1.69
C PHE A 62 -22.21 -7.12 -0.44
N ASP A 63 -22.89 -6.67 0.60
CA ASP A 63 -22.26 -6.35 1.89
C ASP A 63 -21.63 -7.59 2.56
N HIS A 64 -22.21 -8.76 2.34
CA HIS A 64 -21.69 -10.01 2.90
C HIS A 64 -20.38 -10.49 2.24
N GLU A 65 -19.90 -9.85 1.19
CA GLU A 65 -18.58 -10.09 0.61
C GLU A 65 -17.46 -9.45 1.45
N ILE A 66 -17.80 -8.55 2.36
CA ILE A 66 -16.84 -7.91 3.26
C ILE A 66 -16.68 -8.74 4.54
N VAL A 67 -15.43 -9.02 4.92
CA VAL A 67 -15.02 -9.68 6.16
C VAL A 67 -14.09 -8.74 6.92
N PHE A 68 -14.44 -8.32 8.12
CA PHE A 68 -13.57 -7.48 8.93
C PHE A 68 -12.41 -8.29 9.52
N THR A 69 -11.22 -7.69 9.48
CA THR A 69 -9.94 -8.26 9.93
C THR A 69 -9.20 -7.25 10.80
N SER A 70 -8.05 -7.61 11.36
CA SER A 70 -7.22 -6.67 12.13
C SER A 70 -6.40 -5.71 11.25
N GLY A 71 -6.34 -5.92 9.94
CA GLY A 71 -5.58 -5.09 9.00
C GLY A 71 -5.23 -5.81 7.70
N GLY A 72 -4.41 -5.17 6.86
CA GLY A 72 -3.98 -5.73 5.58
C GLY A 72 -3.25 -7.06 5.73
N THR A 73 -2.29 -7.15 6.63
CA THR A 73 -1.50 -8.37 6.85
C THR A 73 -2.35 -9.60 7.18
N GLU A 74 -3.36 -9.47 8.07
CA GLU A 74 -4.29 -10.58 8.34
C GLU A 74 -5.09 -10.93 7.09
N SER A 75 -5.54 -9.92 6.33
CA SER A 75 -6.32 -10.11 5.11
C SER A 75 -5.53 -10.84 4.03
N ASP A 76 -4.28 -10.44 3.77
CA ASP A 76 -3.39 -11.07 2.79
C ASP A 76 -3.10 -12.52 3.15
N ASN A 77 -2.74 -12.76 4.41
CA ASN A 77 -2.48 -14.11 4.90
C ASN A 77 -3.73 -15.00 4.82
N ALA A 78 -4.90 -14.47 5.21
CA ALA A 78 -6.16 -15.21 5.14
C ALA A 78 -6.54 -15.56 3.71
N ALA A 79 -6.35 -14.66 2.75
CA ALA A 79 -6.63 -14.89 1.34
C ALA A 79 -5.76 -16.00 0.76
N ILE A 80 -4.44 -15.92 0.94
CA ILE A 80 -3.47 -16.87 0.38
C ILE A 80 -3.64 -18.26 1.00
N LEU A 81 -3.69 -18.33 2.34
CA LEU A 81 -3.84 -19.60 3.04
C LEU A 81 -5.20 -20.26 2.77
N SER A 82 -6.26 -19.46 2.66
CA SER A 82 -7.59 -19.98 2.28
C SER A 82 -7.56 -20.57 0.88
N ALA A 83 -6.97 -19.90 -0.09
CA ALA A 83 -6.90 -20.39 -1.47
C ALA A 83 -6.19 -21.75 -1.56
N LEU A 84 -5.02 -21.88 -0.92
CA LEU A 84 -4.29 -23.14 -0.84
C LEU A 84 -5.13 -24.26 -0.19
N ALA A 85 -5.96 -23.92 0.80
CA ALA A 85 -6.76 -24.90 1.53
C ALA A 85 -8.04 -25.34 0.80
N VAL A 86 -8.55 -24.57 -0.17
CA VAL A 86 -9.82 -24.84 -0.87
C VAL A 86 -9.65 -25.28 -2.32
N GLN A 87 -8.45 -25.11 -2.89
CA GLN A 87 -8.10 -25.47 -4.27
C GLN A 87 -7.43 -26.86 -4.29
N GLU A 88 -8.23 -27.92 -4.28
CA GLU A 88 -7.71 -29.30 -4.31
C GLU A 88 -6.79 -29.56 -5.51
N GLY A 89 -5.61 -30.15 -5.24
CA GLY A 89 -4.60 -30.46 -6.26
C GLY A 89 -3.82 -29.26 -6.78
N ARG A 90 -4.02 -28.07 -6.19
CA ARG A 90 -3.30 -26.84 -6.52
C ARG A 90 -2.50 -26.37 -5.31
N ASP A 91 -1.21 -26.26 -5.47
CA ASP A 91 -0.23 -26.01 -4.39
C ASP A 91 0.89 -25.04 -4.82
N GLU A 92 0.65 -24.25 -5.86
CA GLU A 92 1.58 -23.23 -6.31
C GLU A 92 0.97 -21.83 -6.16
N ILE A 93 1.82 -20.84 -5.85
CA ILE A 93 1.47 -19.43 -5.71
C ILE A 93 2.18 -18.64 -6.80
N VAL A 94 1.47 -17.71 -7.43
CA VAL A 94 2.08 -16.69 -8.32
C VAL A 94 1.93 -15.34 -7.65
N THR A 95 3.05 -14.63 -7.46
CA THR A 95 3.06 -13.29 -6.85
C THR A 95 4.19 -12.45 -7.44
N THR A 96 4.39 -11.20 -6.98
CA THR A 96 5.43 -10.34 -7.54
C THR A 96 6.64 -10.23 -6.61
N SER A 97 7.81 -9.88 -7.18
CA SER A 97 9.03 -9.61 -6.40
C SER A 97 8.98 -8.31 -5.59
N VAL A 98 7.92 -7.51 -5.76
CA VAL A 98 7.77 -6.17 -5.16
C VAL A 98 6.60 -6.06 -4.20
N GLU A 99 6.05 -7.19 -3.77
CA GLU A 99 4.96 -7.23 -2.78
C GLU A 99 5.38 -6.67 -1.42
N HIS A 100 4.36 -6.31 -0.63
CA HIS A 100 4.56 -5.96 0.79
C HIS A 100 5.07 -7.19 1.58
N PRO A 101 5.87 -7.00 2.65
CA PRO A 101 6.32 -8.10 3.50
C PRO A 101 5.20 -9.01 4.04
N ALA A 102 3.97 -8.52 4.18
CA ALA A 102 2.81 -9.33 4.55
C ALA A 102 2.57 -10.52 3.59
N VAL A 103 2.90 -10.34 2.31
CA VAL A 103 2.83 -11.39 1.27
C VAL A 103 4.15 -12.12 1.16
N LEU A 104 5.28 -11.40 0.98
CA LEU A 104 6.58 -12.03 0.72
C LEU A 104 7.04 -12.94 1.88
N SER A 105 6.90 -12.49 3.13
CA SER A 105 7.32 -13.31 4.28
C SER A 105 6.46 -14.57 4.44
N LEU A 106 5.15 -14.47 4.12
CA LEU A 106 4.28 -15.66 4.10
C LEU A 106 4.69 -16.62 3.01
N VAL A 107 4.93 -16.12 1.81
CA VAL A 107 5.33 -16.92 0.64
C VAL A 107 6.66 -17.62 0.89
N GLU A 108 7.64 -16.93 1.47
CA GLU A 108 8.92 -17.51 1.87
C GLU A 108 8.76 -18.64 2.92
N ASP A 109 7.87 -18.45 3.90
CA ASP A 109 7.58 -19.49 4.89
C ASP A 109 6.90 -20.70 4.23
N LEU A 110 5.98 -20.48 3.30
CA LEU A 110 5.29 -21.54 2.56
C LEU A 110 6.25 -22.31 1.62
N ASP A 111 7.20 -21.62 0.97
CA ASP A 111 8.26 -22.27 0.17
C ASP A 111 9.09 -23.25 1.02
N ARG A 112 9.46 -22.86 2.25
CA ARG A 112 10.16 -23.75 3.20
C ARG A 112 9.33 -24.97 3.59
N ARG A 113 8.01 -24.90 3.46
CA ARG A 113 7.06 -26.02 3.71
C ARG A 113 6.74 -26.82 2.45
N GLY A 114 7.38 -26.51 1.31
CA GLY A 114 7.22 -27.24 0.06
C GLY A 114 6.10 -26.73 -0.86
N ILE A 115 5.47 -25.58 -0.54
CA ILE A 115 4.55 -24.88 -1.43
C ILE A 115 5.38 -24.01 -2.39
N LYS A 116 5.32 -24.32 -3.66
CA LYS A 116 6.12 -23.61 -4.66
C LYS A 116 5.55 -22.22 -4.97
N SER A 117 6.43 -21.21 -4.95
CA SER A 117 6.07 -19.86 -5.35
C SER A 117 6.81 -19.40 -6.61
N HIS A 118 6.13 -18.57 -7.41
CA HIS A 118 6.67 -17.93 -8.60
C HIS A 118 6.68 -16.42 -8.37
N LEU A 119 7.88 -15.85 -8.17
CA LEU A 119 8.05 -14.40 -7.99
C LEU A 119 8.23 -13.75 -9.36
N ILE A 120 7.22 -13.02 -9.81
CA ILE A 120 7.24 -12.36 -11.12
C ILE A 120 8.07 -11.07 -11.03
N PRO A 121 9.05 -10.89 -11.94
CA PRO A 121 9.89 -9.70 -11.95
C PRO A 121 9.15 -8.46 -12.46
N VAL A 122 9.77 -7.31 -12.21
CA VAL A 122 9.37 -6.00 -12.74
C VAL A 122 10.50 -5.39 -13.57
N ASP A 123 10.17 -4.43 -14.43
CA ASP A 123 11.16 -3.65 -15.16
C ASP A 123 11.74 -2.50 -14.32
N THR A 124 12.60 -1.68 -14.88
CA THR A 124 13.24 -0.52 -14.23
C THR A 124 12.26 0.58 -13.82
N HIS A 125 11.03 0.55 -14.32
CA HIS A 125 9.93 1.42 -13.93
C HIS A 125 8.98 0.77 -12.91
N GLY A 126 9.27 -0.44 -12.46
CA GLY A 126 8.41 -1.19 -11.55
C GLY A 126 7.17 -1.79 -12.21
N ARG A 127 7.13 -1.91 -13.54
CA ARG A 127 6.03 -2.53 -14.29
C ARG A 127 6.22 -4.04 -14.31
N LEU A 128 5.11 -4.77 -14.11
CA LEU A 128 5.13 -6.23 -14.08
C LEU A 128 5.47 -6.83 -15.46
N ASP A 129 6.30 -7.86 -15.49
CA ASP A 129 6.47 -8.72 -16.65
C ASP A 129 5.23 -9.60 -16.86
N ILE A 130 4.33 -9.14 -17.73
CA ILE A 130 3.06 -9.82 -18.04
C ILE A 130 3.30 -11.20 -18.66
N GLU A 131 4.33 -11.36 -19.48
CA GLU A 131 4.63 -12.65 -20.12
C GLU A 131 5.19 -13.65 -19.11
N ALA A 132 6.03 -13.20 -18.17
CA ALA A 132 6.47 -14.04 -17.06
C ALA A 132 5.28 -14.45 -16.18
N PHE A 133 4.36 -13.54 -15.88
CA PHE A 133 3.13 -13.84 -15.15
C PHE A 133 2.29 -14.90 -15.88
N ARG A 134 2.10 -14.76 -17.20
CA ARG A 134 1.37 -15.72 -18.02
C ARG A 134 2.00 -17.11 -17.97
N ARG A 135 3.32 -17.20 -18.10
CA ARG A 135 4.05 -18.48 -18.07
C ARG A 135 4.03 -19.16 -16.69
N ALA A 136 3.92 -18.39 -15.63
CA ALA A 136 3.86 -18.92 -14.26
C ALA A 136 2.49 -19.51 -13.89
N LEU A 137 1.42 -19.08 -14.59
CA LEU A 137 0.08 -19.62 -14.37
C LEU A 137 -0.03 -21.03 -14.95
N GLY A 138 -0.47 -21.98 -14.14
CA GLY A 138 -0.59 -23.39 -14.55
C GLY A 138 -1.70 -24.14 -13.80
N PRO A 139 -1.88 -25.43 -14.11
CA PRO A 139 -2.93 -26.26 -13.48
C PRO A 139 -2.69 -26.47 -11.99
N ARG A 140 -1.48 -26.24 -11.48
CA ARG A 140 -1.15 -26.31 -10.05
C ARG A 140 -1.25 -24.97 -9.33
N THR A 141 -1.48 -23.86 -10.03
CA THR A 141 -1.61 -22.54 -9.40
C THR A 141 -2.90 -22.49 -8.59
N ALA A 142 -2.81 -22.38 -7.28
CA ALA A 142 -3.95 -22.18 -6.38
C ALA A 142 -4.42 -20.73 -6.40
N ILE A 143 -3.47 -19.80 -6.37
CA ILE A 143 -3.73 -18.37 -6.28
C ILE A 143 -2.65 -17.57 -6.99
N ALA A 144 -3.08 -16.50 -7.66
CA ALA A 144 -2.23 -15.39 -8.02
C ALA A 144 -2.54 -14.20 -7.08
N SER A 145 -1.52 -13.69 -6.38
CA SER A 145 -1.63 -12.57 -5.47
C SER A 145 -0.73 -11.43 -5.97
N VAL A 146 -1.32 -10.32 -6.39
CA VAL A 146 -0.59 -9.17 -6.94
C VAL A 146 -1.14 -7.90 -6.29
N MET A 147 -0.26 -7.10 -5.69
CA MET A 147 -0.68 -5.81 -5.12
C MET A 147 -1.26 -4.91 -6.20
N TRP A 148 -2.27 -4.08 -5.84
CA TRP A 148 -2.87 -3.15 -6.80
C TRP A 148 -1.95 -1.95 -7.09
N ALA A 149 -1.29 -1.47 -6.04
CA ALA A 149 -0.34 -0.38 -6.18
C ALA A 149 0.83 -0.54 -5.20
N ASN A 150 2.03 -0.26 -5.66
CA ASN A 150 3.23 -0.37 -4.84
C ASN A 150 3.32 0.76 -3.80
N ASN A 151 3.60 0.41 -2.56
CA ASN A 151 3.67 1.34 -1.43
C ASN A 151 4.91 2.24 -1.43
N GLU A 152 5.94 1.91 -2.20
CA GLU A 152 7.19 2.68 -2.27
C GLU A 152 7.21 3.61 -3.47
N THR A 153 6.89 3.11 -4.67
CA THR A 153 6.95 3.87 -5.93
C THR A 153 5.62 4.45 -6.35
N GLY A 154 4.52 3.94 -5.80
CA GLY A 154 3.17 4.29 -6.24
C GLY A 154 2.74 3.62 -7.55
N THR A 155 3.58 2.86 -8.22
CA THR A 155 3.24 2.17 -9.48
C THR A 155 1.97 1.34 -9.33
N VAL A 156 1.02 1.53 -10.25
CA VAL A 156 -0.27 0.82 -10.29
C VAL A 156 -0.17 -0.36 -11.25
N PHE A 157 -0.53 -1.55 -10.77
CA PHE A 157 -0.52 -2.78 -11.57
C PHE A 157 -1.86 -3.04 -12.26
N PRO A 158 -1.88 -3.69 -13.44
CA PRO A 158 -3.10 -3.96 -14.19
C PRO A 158 -3.87 -5.18 -13.64
N VAL A 159 -4.22 -5.15 -12.34
CA VAL A 159 -4.77 -6.31 -11.60
C VAL A 159 -6.08 -6.85 -12.18
N GLU A 160 -6.90 -6.01 -12.80
CA GLU A 160 -8.13 -6.44 -13.46
C GLU A 160 -7.85 -7.33 -14.67
N PHE A 161 -6.80 -7.03 -15.42
CA PHE A 161 -6.34 -7.85 -16.54
C PHE A 161 -5.70 -9.15 -16.03
N LEU A 162 -4.86 -9.07 -15.00
CA LEU A 162 -4.22 -10.24 -14.39
C LEU A 162 -5.24 -11.21 -13.78
N ALA A 163 -6.30 -10.69 -13.15
CA ALA A 163 -7.40 -11.50 -12.62
C ALA A 163 -8.09 -12.35 -13.70
N LYS A 164 -8.32 -11.77 -14.89
CA LYS A 164 -8.88 -12.53 -16.04
C LYS A 164 -7.94 -13.65 -16.48
N MET A 165 -6.64 -13.41 -16.50
CA MET A 165 -5.64 -14.44 -16.85
C MET A 165 -5.61 -15.56 -15.80
N ALA A 166 -5.59 -15.23 -14.50
CA ALA A 166 -5.61 -16.21 -13.41
C ALA A 166 -6.88 -17.07 -13.48
N ARG A 167 -8.04 -16.45 -13.65
CA ARG A 167 -9.32 -17.15 -13.82
C ARG A 167 -9.32 -18.11 -15.02
N SER A 168 -8.73 -17.70 -16.16
CA SER A 168 -8.62 -18.57 -17.34
C SER A 168 -7.74 -19.80 -17.06
N ALA A 169 -6.77 -19.71 -16.14
CA ALA A 169 -5.96 -20.84 -15.66
C ALA A 169 -6.63 -21.63 -14.52
N GLY A 170 -7.82 -21.19 -14.07
CA GLY A 170 -8.57 -21.79 -12.96
C GLY A 170 -7.96 -21.48 -11.57
N ALA A 171 -7.07 -20.50 -11.46
CA ALA A 171 -6.52 -20.01 -10.21
C ALA A 171 -7.41 -18.90 -9.62
N LEU A 172 -7.46 -18.81 -8.29
CA LEU A 172 -8.04 -17.66 -7.60
C LEU A 172 -7.13 -16.44 -7.76
N PHE A 173 -7.72 -15.25 -7.74
CA PHE A 173 -6.97 -13.99 -7.79
C PHE A 173 -7.23 -13.13 -6.56
N HIS A 174 -6.14 -12.77 -5.89
CA HIS A 174 -6.13 -11.84 -4.77
C HIS A 174 -5.33 -10.59 -5.12
N THR A 175 -5.74 -9.45 -4.57
CA THR A 175 -4.96 -8.21 -4.64
C THR A 175 -4.83 -7.55 -3.27
N ASP A 176 -3.59 -7.24 -2.86
CA ASP A 176 -3.35 -6.26 -1.80
C ASP A 176 -3.64 -4.86 -2.35
N ALA A 177 -4.81 -4.33 -2.01
CA ALA A 177 -5.25 -3.00 -2.42
C ALA A 177 -5.10 -1.95 -1.31
N VAL A 178 -4.30 -2.24 -0.28
CA VAL A 178 -4.10 -1.37 0.89
C VAL A 178 -3.67 0.04 0.49
N GLN A 179 -2.88 0.20 -0.57
CA GLN A 179 -2.48 1.51 -1.08
C GLN A 179 -3.43 2.09 -2.14
N ALA A 180 -4.28 1.26 -2.76
CA ALA A 180 -5.14 1.68 -3.87
C ALA A 180 -6.52 2.18 -3.42
N VAL A 181 -7.12 1.50 -2.42
CA VAL A 181 -8.46 1.83 -1.92
C VAL A 181 -8.50 3.27 -1.40
N GLY A 182 -9.50 4.04 -1.85
CA GLY A 182 -9.68 5.45 -1.49
C GLY A 182 -8.77 6.43 -2.23
N ARG A 183 -7.87 5.96 -3.11
CA ARG A 183 -6.99 6.81 -3.94
C ARG A 183 -7.25 6.70 -5.43
N ILE A 184 -7.71 5.54 -5.88
CA ILE A 184 -8.15 5.30 -7.26
C ILE A 184 -9.56 4.67 -7.24
N PRO A 185 -10.34 4.85 -8.32
CA PRO A 185 -11.66 4.21 -8.44
C PRO A 185 -11.53 2.69 -8.48
N ILE A 186 -12.38 2.00 -7.73
CA ILE A 186 -12.47 0.55 -7.71
C ILE A 186 -13.95 0.15 -7.88
N ASP A 187 -14.23 -0.74 -8.83
CA ASP A 187 -15.56 -1.37 -9.00
C ASP A 187 -15.40 -2.89 -9.15
N LEU A 188 -15.40 -3.59 -8.03
CA LEU A 188 -15.20 -5.04 -8.01
C LEU A 188 -16.27 -5.83 -8.75
N LYS A 189 -17.48 -5.26 -8.95
CA LYS A 189 -18.52 -5.90 -9.77
C LYS A 189 -18.10 -6.08 -11.22
N ALA A 190 -17.29 -5.14 -11.73
CA ALA A 190 -16.81 -5.15 -13.12
C ALA A 190 -15.53 -5.98 -13.32
N THR A 191 -14.99 -6.61 -12.27
CA THR A 191 -13.72 -7.34 -12.31
C THR A 191 -13.90 -8.84 -12.12
N GLU A 192 -12.80 -9.60 -12.30
CA GLU A 192 -12.70 -11.03 -11.99
C GLU A 192 -11.88 -11.29 -10.72
N ILE A 193 -11.66 -10.26 -9.89
CA ILE A 193 -10.92 -10.36 -8.62
C ILE A 193 -11.75 -11.14 -7.62
N ASP A 194 -11.20 -12.23 -7.05
CA ASP A 194 -11.88 -13.06 -6.07
C ASP A 194 -11.76 -12.52 -4.66
N MET A 195 -10.59 -11.94 -4.30
CA MET A 195 -10.30 -11.43 -2.96
C MET A 195 -9.49 -10.12 -3.05
N LEU A 196 -9.77 -9.21 -2.10
CA LEU A 196 -9.07 -7.93 -2.01
C LEU A 196 -8.85 -7.56 -0.54
N SER A 197 -7.62 -7.20 -0.20
CA SER A 197 -7.24 -6.71 1.12
C SER A 197 -7.23 -5.19 1.20
N LEU A 198 -7.73 -4.64 2.31
CA LEU A 198 -7.61 -3.21 2.62
C LEU A 198 -7.35 -2.97 4.12
N SER A 199 -6.79 -1.80 4.46
CA SER A 199 -6.45 -1.42 5.82
C SER A 199 -6.92 0.00 6.14
N SER A 200 -7.60 0.16 7.25
CA SER A 200 -8.23 1.41 7.67
C SER A 200 -7.26 2.57 7.82
N HIS A 201 -6.08 2.32 8.42
CA HIS A 201 -5.09 3.36 8.69
C HIS A 201 -4.43 3.98 7.45
N LYS A 202 -4.72 3.48 6.26
CA LYS A 202 -4.32 4.09 4.99
C LYS A 202 -5.39 5.01 4.40
N LEU A 203 -6.59 5.03 5.01
CA LEU A 203 -7.78 5.79 4.60
C LEU A 203 -8.18 6.86 5.63
N HIS A 204 -7.26 7.35 6.46
CA HIS A 204 -7.56 8.21 7.60
C HIS A 204 -8.51 7.59 8.63
N GLY A 205 -8.52 6.27 8.71
CA GLY A 205 -9.20 5.49 9.73
C GLY A 205 -8.27 5.00 10.85
N PRO A 206 -8.80 4.28 11.85
CA PRO A 206 -8.01 3.78 12.97
C PRO A 206 -7.07 2.64 12.55
N LYS A 207 -5.97 2.50 13.28
CA LYS A 207 -5.08 1.33 13.21
C LYS A 207 -5.76 0.10 13.83
N GLY A 208 -5.30 -1.11 13.49
CA GLY A 208 -5.79 -2.35 14.09
C GLY A 208 -7.14 -2.82 13.57
N ILE A 209 -7.57 -2.33 12.41
CA ILE A 209 -8.74 -2.79 11.68
C ILE A 209 -8.50 -2.73 10.17
N GLY A 210 -9.01 -3.71 9.45
CA GLY A 210 -9.03 -3.79 7.99
C GLY A 210 -10.21 -4.60 7.50
N ALA A 211 -10.22 -4.95 6.23
CA ALA A 211 -11.22 -5.84 5.67
C ALA A 211 -10.63 -6.67 4.54
N LEU A 212 -11.15 -7.88 4.40
CA LEU A 212 -10.98 -8.76 3.26
C LEU A 212 -12.30 -8.82 2.48
N TYR A 213 -12.27 -8.43 1.22
CA TYR A 213 -13.34 -8.76 0.29
C TYR A 213 -13.18 -10.20 -0.17
N VAL A 214 -14.26 -10.97 -0.12
CA VAL A 214 -14.35 -12.33 -0.66
C VAL A 214 -15.57 -12.39 -1.56
N ARG A 215 -15.36 -12.50 -2.87
CA ARG A 215 -16.42 -12.54 -3.88
C ARG A 215 -17.45 -13.64 -3.57
N LYS A 216 -18.72 -13.35 -3.73
CA LYS A 216 -19.78 -14.34 -3.60
C LYS A 216 -19.52 -15.53 -4.52
N GLY A 217 -19.55 -16.74 -3.93
CA GLY A 217 -19.25 -17.99 -4.64
C GLY A 217 -17.80 -18.46 -4.52
N THR A 218 -16.87 -17.61 -4.12
CA THR A 218 -15.50 -18.03 -3.78
C THR A 218 -15.52 -18.87 -2.51
N LYS A 219 -15.01 -20.11 -2.59
CA LYS A 219 -14.80 -20.93 -1.39
C LYS A 219 -13.76 -20.28 -0.51
N PHE A 220 -14.02 -20.24 0.79
CA PHE A 220 -13.15 -19.59 1.76
C PHE A 220 -13.05 -20.41 3.06
N LYS A 221 -11.80 -20.65 3.49
CA LYS A 221 -11.50 -21.29 4.76
C LYS A 221 -10.95 -20.22 5.73
N PRO A 222 -11.55 -20.05 6.92
CA PRO A 222 -11.09 -19.04 7.87
C PRO A 222 -9.68 -19.33 8.39
N LEU A 223 -8.88 -18.26 8.53
CA LEU A 223 -7.57 -18.30 9.19
C LEU A 223 -7.73 -18.37 10.70
N ILE A 224 -8.63 -17.56 11.26
CA ILE A 224 -8.90 -17.53 12.72
C ILE A 224 -10.18 -18.33 12.99
N LEU A 225 -10.02 -19.40 13.75
CA LEU A 225 -11.10 -20.33 14.10
C LEU A 225 -11.72 -19.97 15.44
N GLY A 226 -13.04 -20.20 15.60
CA GLY A 226 -13.76 -19.93 16.85
C GLY A 226 -15.27 -19.77 16.63
N GLY A 227 -15.85 -18.71 17.18
CA GLY A 227 -17.28 -18.38 17.11
C GLY A 227 -17.79 -18.07 15.69
N PRO A 228 -19.10 -17.83 15.54
CA PRO A 228 -19.76 -17.67 14.24
C PRO A 228 -19.63 -16.26 13.63
N GLN A 229 -18.82 -15.39 14.23
CA GLN A 229 -18.63 -14.00 13.74
C GLN A 229 -18.23 -14.00 12.26
N GLU A 230 -18.46 -12.89 11.59
CA GLU A 230 -18.18 -12.71 10.16
C GLU A 230 -18.69 -13.89 9.30
N ARG A 231 -19.83 -14.45 9.66
CA ARG A 231 -20.44 -15.61 8.99
C ARG A 231 -19.50 -16.82 8.94
N ARG A 232 -18.80 -17.10 10.03
CA ARG A 232 -17.79 -18.16 10.20
C ARG A 232 -16.55 -18.00 9.31
N ARG A 233 -16.28 -16.79 8.81
CA ARG A 233 -15.09 -16.52 7.99
C ARG A 233 -13.96 -15.88 8.78
N ARG A 234 -14.28 -15.30 9.95
CA ARG A 234 -13.28 -14.76 10.89
C ARG A 234 -13.89 -14.76 12.29
N ALA A 235 -13.39 -15.59 13.17
CA ALA A 235 -13.89 -15.70 14.53
C ALA A 235 -13.33 -14.62 15.47
N GLY A 236 -13.93 -14.49 16.64
CA GLY A 236 -13.55 -13.54 17.68
C GLY A 236 -14.52 -12.35 17.73
N THR A 237 -14.72 -11.84 18.95
CA THR A 237 -15.57 -10.67 19.19
C THR A 237 -15.16 -9.52 18.30
N GLU A 238 -16.13 -8.88 17.69
CA GLU A 238 -15.92 -7.79 16.75
C GLU A 238 -15.32 -6.54 17.45
N ASN A 239 -14.27 -5.98 16.83
CA ASN A 239 -13.71 -4.68 17.22
C ASN A 239 -14.67 -3.56 16.75
N VAL A 240 -15.81 -3.40 17.45
CA VAL A 240 -16.87 -2.51 16.99
C VAL A 240 -16.40 -1.07 16.80
N PRO A 241 -15.69 -0.43 17.76
CA PRO A 241 -15.19 0.92 17.53
C PRO A 241 -14.32 1.03 16.29
N GLY A 242 -13.41 0.05 16.08
CA GLY A 242 -12.56 0.00 14.88
C GLY A 242 -13.35 -0.20 13.59
N ILE A 243 -14.36 -1.06 13.60
CA ILE A 243 -15.25 -1.33 12.45
C ILE A 243 -16.02 -0.07 12.06
N VAL A 244 -16.63 0.61 13.03
CA VAL A 244 -17.36 1.87 12.79
C VAL A 244 -16.40 2.95 12.27
N GLY A 245 -15.20 3.04 12.85
CA GLY A 245 -14.15 3.93 12.37
C GLY A 245 -13.74 3.66 10.92
N LEU A 246 -13.55 2.38 10.53
CA LEU A 246 -13.30 2.02 9.13
C LEU A 246 -14.48 2.37 8.24
N GLY A 247 -15.72 2.13 8.69
CA GLY A 247 -16.93 2.50 7.94
C GLY A 247 -17.01 3.99 7.66
N LYS A 248 -16.74 4.83 8.67
CA LYS A 248 -16.70 6.30 8.50
C LYS A 248 -15.55 6.75 7.61
N ALA A 249 -14.37 6.17 7.76
CA ALA A 249 -13.24 6.45 6.87
C ALA A 249 -13.55 6.07 5.41
N ALA A 250 -14.23 4.95 5.18
CA ALA A 250 -14.67 4.53 3.85
C ALA A 250 -15.70 5.49 3.22
N GLU A 251 -16.65 6.00 4.01
CA GLU A 251 -17.60 7.03 3.58
C GLU A 251 -16.88 8.30 3.13
N LEU A 252 -15.95 8.80 3.95
CA LEU A 252 -15.15 9.99 3.63
C LEU A 252 -14.28 9.77 2.40
N ALA A 253 -13.61 8.62 2.29
CA ALA A 253 -12.78 8.30 1.14
C ALA A 253 -13.60 8.26 -0.17
N ALA A 254 -14.82 7.73 -0.13
CA ALA A 254 -15.71 7.72 -1.29
C ALA A 254 -16.13 9.13 -1.73
N THR A 255 -16.42 10.04 -0.78
CA THR A 255 -16.82 11.42 -1.09
C THR A 255 -15.66 12.30 -1.53
N GLN A 256 -14.44 11.99 -1.12
CA GLN A 256 -13.24 12.78 -1.37
C GLN A 256 -12.33 12.20 -2.47
N LEU A 257 -12.75 11.11 -3.13
CA LEU A 257 -11.93 10.41 -4.11
C LEU A 257 -11.45 11.31 -5.25
N GLU A 258 -12.29 12.23 -5.72
CA GLU A 258 -11.91 13.14 -6.81
C GLU A 258 -10.85 14.16 -6.36
N GLN A 259 -10.95 14.67 -5.12
CA GLN A 259 -9.93 15.53 -4.54
C GLN A 259 -8.58 14.78 -4.39
N GLU A 260 -8.62 13.51 -3.96
CA GLU A 260 -7.40 12.67 -3.88
C GLU A 260 -6.78 12.49 -5.28
N ARG A 261 -7.58 12.23 -6.29
CA ARG A 261 -7.10 11.99 -7.65
C ARG A 261 -6.51 13.21 -8.34
N THR A 262 -7.07 14.39 -8.14
CA THR A 262 -6.71 15.60 -8.88
C THR A 262 -5.91 16.57 -8.02
N GLY A 263 -6.42 16.97 -6.87
CA GLY A 263 -5.76 17.98 -6.01
C GLY A 263 -4.44 17.46 -5.43
N VAL A 264 -4.44 16.25 -4.89
CA VAL A 264 -3.23 15.66 -4.31
C VAL A 264 -2.20 15.36 -5.41
N ALA A 265 -2.64 14.91 -6.60
CA ALA A 265 -1.74 14.69 -7.73
C ALA A 265 -1.08 16.00 -8.19
N THR A 266 -1.83 17.10 -8.24
CA THR A 266 -1.28 18.41 -8.60
C THR A 266 -0.18 18.86 -7.63
N LEU A 267 -0.41 18.69 -6.32
CA LEU A 267 0.59 19.03 -5.30
C LEU A 267 1.83 18.12 -5.39
N ARG A 268 1.63 16.81 -5.60
CA ARG A 268 2.72 15.86 -5.82
C ARG A 268 3.54 16.24 -7.04
N ASP A 269 2.90 16.54 -8.18
CA ASP A 269 3.59 16.89 -9.43
C ASP A 269 4.36 18.20 -9.28
N ARG A 270 3.78 19.21 -8.60
CA ARG A 270 4.48 20.47 -8.27
C ARG A 270 5.74 20.24 -7.44
N MET A 271 5.63 19.43 -6.39
CA MET A 271 6.78 19.07 -5.55
C MET A 271 7.86 18.33 -6.35
N GLU A 272 7.46 17.32 -7.11
CA GLU A 272 8.35 16.51 -7.93
C GLU A 272 9.09 17.33 -8.96
N GLN A 273 8.39 18.17 -9.72
CA GLN A 273 8.98 19.06 -10.72
C GLN A 273 9.99 20.03 -10.08
N GLY A 274 9.64 20.64 -8.94
CA GLY A 274 10.54 21.52 -8.21
C GLY A 274 11.80 20.82 -7.72
N ILE A 275 11.67 19.57 -7.24
CA ILE A 275 12.83 18.77 -6.80
C ILE A 275 13.71 18.38 -8.00
N LEU A 276 13.13 17.99 -9.13
CA LEU A 276 13.89 17.62 -10.33
C LEU A 276 14.76 18.75 -10.88
N GLN A 277 14.35 20.00 -10.70
CA GLN A 277 15.15 21.16 -11.08
C GLN A 277 16.46 21.32 -10.28
N LEU A 278 16.60 20.64 -9.14
CA LEU A 278 17.83 20.66 -8.34
C LEU A 278 18.96 19.80 -8.96
N GLY A 279 18.66 19.03 -10.00
CA GLY A 279 19.59 18.19 -10.72
C GLY A 279 20.09 16.98 -9.91
N HIS A 280 20.64 15.99 -10.62
CA HIS A 280 21.18 14.76 -10.03
C HIS A 280 20.19 14.04 -9.11
N CYS A 281 18.96 13.97 -9.57
CA CYS A 281 17.88 13.20 -8.97
C CYS A 281 16.97 12.65 -10.06
N MET A 282 16.31 11.54 -9.77
CA MET A 282 15.41 10.87 -10.69
C MET A 282 14.18 10.33 -9.96
N VAL A 283 13.04 10.31 -10.65
CA VAL A 283 11.81 9.69 -10.14
C VAL A 283 11.90 8.18 -10.35
N LEU A 284 11.57 7.43 -9.34
CA LEU A 284 11.50 5.97 -9.35
C LEU A 284 10.04 5.52 -9.44
N GLY A 285 9.78 4.55 -10.33
CA GLY A 285 8.44 4.02 -10.61
C GLY A 285 7.86 4.45 -11.95
N ASP A 286 6.63 4.03 -12.23
CA ASP A 286 5.95 4.39 -13.48
C ASP A 286 5.23 5.74 -13.34
N VAL A 287 5.79 6.78 -13.92
CA VAL A 287 5.20 8.13 -13.89
C VAL A 287 3.85 8.25 -14.62
N LYS A 288 3.51 7.27 -15.48
CA LYS A 288 2.26 7.27 -16.26
C LYS A 288 1.13 6.53 -15.55
N SER A 289 1.47 5.45 -14.83
CA SER A 289 0.50 4.61 -14.12
C SER A 289 0.88 4.52 -12.65
N ARG A 290 0.50 5.53 -11.86
CA ARG A 290 0.83 5.62 -10.44
C ARG A 290 -0.27 6.23 -9.59
N LEU A 291 -0.20 5.97 -8.29
CA LEU A 291 -1.05 6.62 -7.30
C LEU A 291 -0.89 8.15 -7.33
N PRO A 292 -1.96 8.89 -7.04
CA PRO A 292 -1.93 10.36 -7.08
C PRO A 292 -1.00 10.97 -6.02
N ASN A 293 -0.81 10.30 -4.90
CA ASN A 293 -0.18 10.84 -3.70
C ASN A 293 1.30 10.48 -3.51
N THR A 294 1.87 9.60 -4.34
CA THR A 294 3.21 9.03 -4.10
C THR A 294 4.22 9.55 -5.12
N SER A 295 5.36 10.01 -4.64
CA SER A 295 6.57 10.25 -5.41
C SER A 295 7.76 9.65 -4.69
N ASN A 296 8.53 8.80 -5.37
CA ASN A 296 9.79 8.26 -4.89
C ASN A 296 10.91 8.87 -5.72
N ILE A 297 11.81 9.60 -5.08
CA ILE A 297 12.87 10.36 -5.76
C ILE A 297 14.21 9.90 -5.22
N ALA A 298 15.07 9.42 -6.10
CA ALA A 298 16.44 9.11 -5.76
C ALA A 298 17.34 10.34 -5.97
N PHE A 299 18.19 10.60 -5.00
CA PHE A 299 19.23 11.64 -5.03
C PHE A 299 20.58 10.95 -5.21
N GLU A 300 21.18 11.11 -6.38
CA GLU A 300 22.42 10.44 -6.75
C GLU A 300 23.58 10.81 -5.81
N HIS A 301 24.39 9.79 -5.46
CA HIS A 301 25.57 9.93 -4.62
C HIS A 301 25.31 10.46 -3.20
N LEU A 302 24.08 10.39 -2.71
CA LEU A 302 23.69 10.78 -1.36
C LEU A 302 23.11 9.59 -0.59
N GLU A 303 23.23 9.66 0.73
CA GLU A 303 22.61 8.69 1.64
C GLU A 303 21.23 9.21 2.08
N GLY A 304 20.19 8.44 1.81
CA GLY A 304 18.81 8.80 2.14
C GLY A 304 18.59 9.01 3.63
N GLU A 305 19.27 8.26 4.50
CA GLU A 305 19.19 8.46 5.96
C GLU A 305 19.66 9.87 6.36
N ALA A 306 20.72 10.36 5.72
CA ALA A 306 21.20 11.72 5.98
C ALA A 306 20.18 12.77 5.52
N ILE A 307 19.56 12.56 4.34
CA ILE A 307 18.50 13.44 3.84
C ILE A 307 17.31 13.46 4.80
N ILE A 308 16.79 12.28 5.20
CA ILE A 308 15.67 12.15 6.15
C ILE A 308 15.99 12.81 7.48
N HIS A 309 17.20 12.61 8.00
CA HIS A 309 17.62 13.24 9.26
C HIS A 309 17.54 14.78 9.17
N HIS A 310 18.06 15.38 8.09
CA HIS A 310 18.02 16.83 7.90
C HIS A 310 16.59 17.35 7.64
N LEU A 311 15.76 16.63 6.86
CA LEU A 311 14.35 16.95 6.68
C LEU A 311 13.60 16.96 8.00
N ASN A 312 13.79 15.92 8.83
CA ASN A 312 13.16 15.81 10.16
C ASN A 312 13.56 16.97 11.08
N ARG A 313 14.83 17.39 11.08
CA ARG A 313 15.27 18.59 11.80
C ARG A 313 14.63 19.87 11.32
N ALA A 314 14.25 19.94 10.04
CA ALA A 314 13.51 21.06 9.45
C ALA A 314 11.98 20.94 9.69
N GLY A 315 11.54 19.91 10.40
CA GLY A 315 10.12 19.64 10.69
C GLY A 315 9.37 19.00 9.52
N ILE A 316 10.04 18.27 8.63
CA ILE A 316 9.46 17.58 7.48
C ILE A 316 9.68 16.08 7.64
N ALA A 317 8.58 15.31 7.76
CA ALA A 317 8.59 13.85 7.83
C ALA A 317 8.40 13.25 6.44
N ALA A 318 9.37 12.46 5.97
CA ALA A 318 9.34 11.64 4.76
C ALA A 318 9.95 10.27 5.08
N SER A 319 10.05 9.36 4.11
CA SER A 319 10.48 7.96 4.35
C SER A 319 11.51 7.49 3.34
N LEU A 320 12.32 6.50 3.72
CA LEU A 320 13.19 5.74 2.80
C LEU A 320 12.42 4.76 1.89
N GLY A 321 11.08 4.67 2.02
CA GLY A 321 10.27 3.70 1.29
C GLY A 321 10.12 2.37 2.03
N SER A 322 11.21 1.76 2.44
CA SER A 322 11.24 0.51 3.23
C SER A 322 11.01 0.74 4.73
N ALA A 323 9.98 1.50 5.11
CA ALA A 323 9.71 1.86 6.51
C ALA A 323 9.52 0.67 7.47
N CYS A 324 9.27 -0.54 6.95
CA CYS A 324 9.14 -1.77 7.75
C CYS A 324 10.49 -2.43 8.08
N ALA A 325 11.58 -1.97 7.47
CA ALA A 325 12.94 -2.46 7.72
C ALA A 325 13.75 -1.51 8.63
N SER A 326 13.07 -0.84 9.58
CA SER A 326 13.73 0.00 10.59
C SER A 326 14.72 -0.85 11.38
N GLY A 327 16.00 -0.77 11.02
CA GLY A 327 17.10 -1.54 11.60
C GLY A 327 17.95 -2.35 10.61
N SER A 328 17.53 -2.55 9.36
CA SER A 328 18.39 -3.13 8.33
C SER A 328 19.05 -2.03 7.49
N MET A 329 20.36 -2.08 7.35
CA MET A 329 21.15 -1.22 6.43
C MET A 329 20.97 -1.65 4.96
N GLU A 330 20.07 -2.58 4.67
CA GLU A 330 19.84 -3.07 3.33
C GLU A 330 18.88 -2.17 2.54
N PRO A 331 19.24 -1.86 1.28
CA PRO A 331 18.35 -1.12 0.37
C PRO A 331 17.02 -1.86 0.14
N SER A 332 15.98 -1.11 -0.20
CA SER A 332 14.65 -1.62 -0.53
C SER A 332 14.69 -2.81 -1.51
N HIS A 333 13.98 -3.89 -1.19
CA HIS A 333 13.79 -5.03 -2.10
C HIS A 333 13.07 -4.61 -3.40
N VAL A 334 12.15 -3.65 -3.33
CA VAL A 334 11.43 -3.10 -4.49
C VAL A 334 12.41 -2.43 -5.44
N LEU A 335 13.24 -1.51 -4.94
CA LEU A 335 14.20 -0.78 -5.76
C LEU A 335 15.31 -1.68 -6.31
N ARG A 336 15.70 -2.73 -5.56
CA ARG A 336 16.61 -3.77 -6.06
C ARG A 336 15.98 -4.57 -7.19
N ALA A 337 14.71 -4.99 -7.03
CA ALA A 337 13.97 -5.72 -8.07
C ALA A 337 13.80 -4.88 -9.37
N MET A 338 13.71 -3.55 -9.23
CA MET A 338 13.68 -2.61 -10.35
C MET A 338 15.04 -2.34 -10.98
N ASN A 339 16.13 -2.94 -10.47
CA ASN A 339 17.50 -2.68 -10.94
C ASN A 339 17.89 -1.19 -10.90
N VAL A 340 17.45 -0.47 -9.87
CA VAL A 340 17.84 0.94 -9.66
C VAL A 340 19.36 1.02 -9.52
N PRO A 341 20.06 1.96 -10.23
CA PRO A 341 21.51 2.08 -10.14
C PRO A 341 22.00 2.31 -8.71
N THR A 342 23.11 1.68 -8.33
CA THR A 342 23.64 1.69 -6.95
C THR A 342 23.86 3.11 -6.41
N GLN A 343 24.30 4.03 -7.26
CA GLN A 343 24.51 5.44 -6.88
C GLN A 343 23.22 6.21 -6.55
N ALA A 344 22.08 5.71 -7.01
CA ALA A 344 20.75 6.27 -6.77
C ALA A 344 19.98 5.51 -5.67
N LEU A 345 20.23 4.21 -5.56
CA LEU A 345 19.49 3.28 -4.72
C LEU A 345 19.47 3.70 -3.24
N ARG A 346 20.62 4.13 -2.72
CA ARG A 346 20.76 4.56 -1.31
C ARG A 346 20.18 5.93 -1.03
N GLY A 347 20.08 6.78 -2.04
CA GLY A 347 19.53 8.14 -1.94
C GLY A 347 18.02 8.23 -2.18
N ALA A 348 17.29 7.13 -2.24
CA ALA A 348 15.88 7.11 -2.54
C ALA A 348 15.03 7.59 -1.33
N ILE A 349 14.19 8.58 -1.56
CA ILE A 349 13.25 9.15 -0.59
C ILE A 349 11.84 9.06 -1.14
N ARG A 350 10.94 8.46 -0.37
CA ARG A 350 9.52 8.46 -0.66
C ARG A 350 8.83 9.65 0.02
N PHE A 351 8.17 10.46 -0.76
CA PHE A 351 7.22 11.46 -0.32
C PHE A 351 5.81 10.95 -0.62
N SER A 352 4.97 10.88 0.40
CA SER A 352 3.59 10.47 0.22
C SER A 352 2.64 11.45 0.88
N LEU A 353 1.91 12.15 0.03
CA LEU A 353 0.98 13.21 0.37
C LEU A 353 -0.37 12.64 0.82
N SER A 354 -1.26 13.50 1.27
CA SER A 354 -2.68 13.20 1.50
C SER A 354 -3.54 14.42 1.22
N ARG A 355 -4.85 14.27 1.31
CA ARG A 355 -5.81 15.36 1.21
C ARG A 355 -5.62 16.48 2.25
N GLU A 356 -4.87 16.23 3.31
CA GLU A 356 -4.53 17.23 4.34
C GLU A 356 -3.27 18.04 3.97
N THR A 357 -2.52 17.63 2.94
CA THR A 357 -1.30 18.33 2.48
C THR A 357 -1.68 19.64 1.79
N THR A 358 -1.00 20.73 2.13
CA THR A 358 -1.26 22.06 1.59
C THR A 358 -0.16 22.55 0.63
N GLU A 359 -0.49 23.58 -0.18
CA GLU A 359 0.50 24.23 -1.05
C GLU A 359 1.66 24.82 -0.25
N ASP A 360 1.38 25.50 0.87
CA ASP A 360 2.39 26.09 1.76
C ASP A 360 3.37 25.04 2.30
N GLU A 361 2.87 23.83 2.59
CA GLU A 361 3.73 22.71 3.02
C GLU A 361 4.67 22.26 1.90
N ILE A 362 4.18 22.21 0.65
CA ILE A 362 5.00 21.89 -0.53
C ILE A 362 6.03 22.97 -0.79
N ASP A 363 5.63 24.25 -0.72
CA ASP A 363 6.55 25.38 -0.89
C ASP A 363 7.68 25.38 0.14
N ARG A 364 7.35 25.04 1.39
CA ARG A 364 8.36 24.88 2.44
C ARG A 364 9.33 23.75 2.15
N VAL A 365 8.87 22.60 1.62
CA VAL A 365 9.75 21.50 1.21
C VAL A 365 10.71 21.98 0.13
N LEU A 366 10.21 22.64 -0.91
CA LEU A 366 10.98 23.16 -2.03
C LEU A 366 11.96 24.26 -1.61
N HIS A 367 11.65 25.02 -0.56
CA HIS A 367 12.53 26.04 0.01
C HIS A 367 13.68 25.44 0.83
N VAL A 368 13.42 24.38 1.60
CA VAL A 368 14.38 23.82 2.57
C VAL A 368 15.32 22.79 1.93
N LEU A 369 14.79 21.97 1.01
CA LEU A 369 15.52 20.82 0.44
C LEU A 369 16.81 21.22 -0.32
N PRO A 370 16.87 22.32 -1.09
CA PRO A 370 18.10 22.74 -1.79
C PRO A 370 19.30 22.90 -0.86
N ASP A 371 19.12 23.57 0.26
CA ASP A 371 20.20 23.82 1.24
C ASP A 371 20.67 22.51 1.90
N ILE A 372 19.75 21.57 2.15
CA ILE A 372 20.08 20.25 2.67
C ILE A 372 20.94 19.49 1.66
N LEU A 373 20.51 19.42 0.40
CA LEU A 373 21.24 18.71 -0.64
C LEU A 373 22.61 19.32 -0.91
N LEU A 374 22.72 20.66 -0.92
CA LEU A 374 23.99 21.35 -1.10
C LEU A 374 25.00 20.96 -0.02
N LYS A 375 24.57 20.97 1.25
CA LYS A 375 25.42 20.57 2.38
C LYS A 375 25.86 19.10 2.29
N LEU A 376 24.92 18.20 1.99
CA LEU A 376 25.20 16.76 1.89
C LEU A 376 26.12 16.45 0.71
N ARG A 377 25.93 17.10 -0.45
CA ARG A 377 26.81 16.99 -1.62
C ARG A 377 28.24 17.44 -1.30
N ALA A 378 28.40 18.53 -0.54
CA ALA A 378 29.72 19.01 -0.12
C ALA A 378 30.49 18.00 0.79
N TRP A 379 29.78 17.13 1.52
CA TRP A 379 30.36 16.14 2.42
C TRP A 379 30.41 14.73 1.85
N SER A 380 29.78 14.47 0.69
CA SER A 380 29.75 13.15 0.07
C SER A 380 31.02 12.87 -0.73
N PRO A 381 31.84 11.84 -0.35
CA PRO A 381 33.03 11.46 -1.12
C PRO A 381 32.68 11.03 -2.54
N SER A 382 31.62 10.25 -2.74
CA SER A 382 31.18 9.78 -4.04
C SER A 382 30.67 10.90 -4.95
N TRP A 383 30.16 11.99 -4.37
CA TRP A 383 29.84 13.21 -5.13
C TRP A 383 31.09 13.94 -5.60
N GLN A 384 32.12 14.01 -4.77
CA GLN A 384 33.40 14.68 -5.08
C GLN A 384 34.20 13.92 -6.13
N GLU A 385 34.25 12.57 -6.03
CA GLU A 385 34.88 11.71 -7.05
C GLU A 385 34.27 11.92 -8.44
N ARG A 386 32.93 11.95 -8.53
CA ARG A 386 32.23 12.25 -9.77
C ARG A 386 32.63 13.61 -10.36
N ALA A 387 32.75 14.66 -9.53
CA ALA A 387 33.11 15.99 -9.99
C ALA A 387 34.55 16.03 -10.57
N SER A 388 35.46 15.22 -10.03
CA SER A 388 36.83 15.09 -10.56
C SER A 388 36.87 14.32 -11.89
N ASP A 389 36.06 13.26 -12.05
CA ASP A 389 35.99 12.51 -13.32
C ASP A 389 35.42 13.35 -14.48
N THR A 390 34.45 14.21 -14.17
CA THR A 390 33.83 15.09 -15.17
C THR A 390 34.80 16.21 -15.63
N SER A 391 35.72 16.64 -14.77
CA SER A 391 36.76 17.61 -15.12
C SER A 391 37.85 17.00 -16.02
N LEU A 392 38.19 15.71 -15.82
CA LEU A 392 39.19 15.00 -16.65
C LEU A 392 38.67 14.69 -18.06
N THR A 393 37.36 14.49 -18.26
CA THR A 393 36.77 14.23 -19.57
C THR A 393 36.55 15.52 -20.38
N GLY A 394 36.45 16.68 -19.73
CA GLY A 394 36.30 18.00 -20.36
C GLY A 394 37.61 18.53 -20.96
N GLU A 395 38.78 18.10 -20.47
CA GLU A 395 40.09 18.52 -21.00
C GLU A 395 40.60 17.70 -22.19
N LEU A 396 39.93 16.58 -22.54
CA LEU A 396 40.27 15.75 -23.68
C LEU A 396 39.50 16.07 -24.98
N SER A 397 38.62 17.11 -24.93
CA SER A 397 37.80 17.51 -26.07
C SER A 397 38.02 19.03 -26.45
N SER A 398 39.15 19.60 -26.07
CA SER A 398 39.61 20.95 -26.54
C SER A 398 40.79 20.89 -27.49
#